data_8039ae5a99645b275f2665059eaf0b27
#
_entry.id   8039ae5a99645b275f2665059eaf0b27
#
_cell.length_a   1.000
_cell.length_b   1.000
_cell.length_c   1.000
_cell.angle_alpha   90.00
_cell.angle_beta   90.00
_cell.angle_gamma   90.00
#
_symmetry.space_group_name_H-M   'P 1'
#
loop_
_entity.id
_entity.type
_entity.pdbx_description
1 polymer ?
#
loop_
_entity_poly.entity_id
_entity_poly.type
_entity_poly.pdbx_seq_one_letter_code
_entity_poly.pdbx_strand_id
1 'polypeptide(L)'
;MFRVSPAAIWLAILSAIASPAAAATEHLDPKVTSSHNLAAQTLPDTNSLEIQSNAPTTNAATLERVKQAAEALEVKPTDWAYQTLLALSNKYECGNLPTSDRAMSREEFATSLNTCLESMEELVALDRRKRRRVIRNKRRPVAKPRVVTPPPVAPEPLPPETLPVAPPPPENTVSQQDLEELKQLTQAFKTELQGLDARLQALEAKTNELKDKSFSTTSKLKGEVIFALTGLAGGPATATRNTIFTDRVRLNFVTSFTGKDELYTRLQSRNSTSFAGAFSGTNMTRLGFEGGSDNSTSLHRLQYRFPFSPETKVFIAATGAEFNDQVYTFNPEHQAAALGSITRFGRFNPLYRLSGEGASLTVDHKFDNNLGLVLGYAVPQIGGTDTVNNPAPNSGLFSGSNVFFSQLALKPSDDVNFGLIYARSYHSTGAGVSGNNGSVFANNPFGAGTRASANHYSLLASVNLSKDLILSGWGGLTQANQEGGAGSADIWNYALTLAAKDFGAPGNTLGFVVGVPPKVTSNTNATRRDNDTSLHLEAFYKYKLSDNIYITPGLLMLTNPEHNAANPTEYLGTVRTTFNF
;
A
#
# COMPACT_ATOMS: atom_id res chain seq x y z
N MET A 1 32.48 -3.87 7.07
CA MET A 1 31.22 -3.12 7.02
C MET A 1 31.55 -1.63 7.02
N PHE A 2 31.62 -1.02 5.84
CA PHE A 2 31.87 0.42 5.72
C PHE A 2 30.56 1.17 6.02
N ARG A 3 30.54 1.95 7.08
CA ARG A 3 29.47 2.93 7.33
C ARG A 3 29.72 4.12 6.41
N VAL A 4 29.06 4.18 5.28
CA VAL A 4 29.05 5.38 4.44
C VAL A 4 28.06 6.36 5.08
N SER A 5 28.57 7.54 5.46
CA SER A 5 27.75 8.60 6.04
C SER A 5 26.72 9.10 5.00
N PRO A 6 25.45 9.31 5.38
CA PRO A 6 24.45 9.87 4.48
C PRO A 6 24.85 11.22 3.86
N ALA A 7 25.67 12.01 4.55
CA ALA A 7 26.18 13.30 4.08
C ALA A 7 27.08 13.19 2.84
N ALA A 8 27.81 12.08 2.66
CA ALA A 8 28.69 11.89 1.51
C ALA A 8 27.91 11.63 0.20
N ILE A 9 26.71 11.04 0.31
CA ILE A 9 25.81 10.79 -0.84
C ILE A 9 25.16 12.11 -1.29
N TRP A 10 24.86 13.03 -0.37
CA TRP A 10 24.30 14.34 -0.67
C TRP A 10 25.23 15.25 -1.46
N LEU A 11 26.55 15.21 -1.16
CA LEU A 11 27.53 16.04 -1.89
C LEU A 11 27.71 15.59 -3.35
N ALA A 12 27.64 14.31 -3.63
CA ALA A 12 27.81 13.78 -4.98
C ALA A 12 26.60 14.06 -5.88
N ILE A 13 25.40 14.14 -5.32
CA ILE A 13 24.17 14.42 -6.07
C ILE A 13 24.00 15.94 -6.31
N LEU A 14 24.35 16.77 -5.34
CA LEU A 14 24.30 18.23 -5.48
C LEU A 14 25.35 18.79 -6.45
N SER A 15 26.53 18.17 -6.55
CA SER A 15 27.58 18.59 -7.49
C SER A 15 27.26 18.25 -8.96
N ALA A 16 26.38 17.29 -9.22
CA ALA A 16 25.95 16.94 -10.58
C ALA A 16 24.88 17.89 -11.15
N ILE A 17 24.22 18.69 -10.29
CA ILE A 17 23.15 19.62 -10.68
C ILE A 17 23.67 21.04 -10.95
N ALA A 18 24.88 21.37 -10.47
CA ALA A 18 25.51 22.67 -10.61
C ALA A 18 26.52 22.68 -11.76
N SER A 19 26.09 22.70 -13.02
CA SER A 19 26.92 23.15 -14.13
C SER A 19 26.67 24.63 -14.39
N PRO A 20 27.70 25.50 -14.45
CA PRO A 20 27.51 26.91 -14.69
C PRO A 20 27.06 27.15 -16.14
N ALA A 21 25.91 27.80 -16.29
CA ALA A 21 25.52 28.41 -17.55
C ALA A 21 26.51 29.53 -17.86
N ALA A 22 27.26 29.40 -18.97
CA ALA A 22 28.09 30.45 -19.50
C ALA A 22 27.19 31.66 -19.86
N ALA A 23 27.47 32.79 -19.26
CA ALA A 23 26.80 34.06 -19.53
C ALA A 23 27.13 34.51 -20.96
N ALA A 24 26.14 34.56 -21.81
CA ALA A 24 26.14 35.38 -23.01
C ALA A 24 25.44 36.68 -22.67
N THR A 25 26.23 37.74 -22.54
CA THR A 25 25.75 39.10 -22.45
C THR A 25 25.35 39.58 -23.84
N GLU A 26 24.07 39.79 -24.08
CA GLU A 26 23.58 40.63 -25.17
C GLU A 26 22.85 41.84 -24.60
N HIS A 27 23.37 43.00 -24.98
CA HIS A 27 22.83 44.32 -24.77
C HIS A 27 21.47 44.47 -25.49
N LEU A 28 20.45 44.86 -24.82
CA LEU A 28 19.28 45.52 -25.43
C LEU A 28 18.81 46.69 -24.57
N ASP A 29 18.75 47.82 -25.28
CA ASP A 29 18.40 49.18 -24.86
C ASP A 29 16.94 49.30 -24.33
N PRO A 30 16.68 50.20 -23.40
CA PRO A 30 15.35 50.42 -22.85
C PRO A 30 14.63 51.54 -23.59
N LYS A 31 13.41 51.27 -24.07
CA LYS A 31 12.34 52.24 -24.24
C LYS A 31 11.05 51.54 -24.70
N VAL A 32 10.05 51.46 -23.85
CA VAL A 32 8.69 51.97 -24.10
C VAL A 32 7.95 52.01 -22.77
N THR A 33 7.68 53.24 -22.35
CA THR A 33 6.72 53.61 -21.33
C THR A 33 5.29 53.42 -21.84
N SER A 34 4.44 52.75 -21.09
CA SER A 34 3.01 53.04 -21.09
C SER A 34 2.40 52.75 -19.73
N SER A 35 2.01 53.82 -19.10
CA SER A 35 1.24 53.94 -17.87
C SER A 35 -0.17 53.43 -18.04
N HIS A 36 -0.63 52.53 -17.19
CA HIS A 36 -2.03 52.45 -16.83
C HIS A 36 -2.17 52.36 -15.31
N ASN A 37 -2.55 53.51 -14.76
CA ASN A 37 -3.11 53.65 -13.41
C ASN A 37 -4.36 52.79 -13.28
N LEU A 38 -4.36 51.86 -12.32
CA LEU A 38 -5.59 51.39 -11.71
C LEU A 38 -5.53 51.66 -10.22
N ALA A 39 -6.52 52.43 -9.79
CA ALA A 39 -6.70 52.96 -8.45
C ALA A 39 -6.71 51.85 -7.39
N ALA A 40 -5.95 52.06 -6.35
CA ALA A 40 -6.07 51.34 -5.09
C ALA A 40 -7.43 51.65 -4.44
N GLN A 41 -8.29 50.63 -4.39
CA GLN A 41 -9.43 50.65 -3.48
C GLN A 41 -8.99 50.09 -2.14
N THR A 42 -8.91 50.98 -1.16
CA THR A 42 -8.76 50.67 0.26
C THR A 42 -9.99 49.93 0.74
N LEU A 43 -9.79 48.68 1.22
CA LEU A 43 -10.78 47.96 2.01
C LEU A 43 -10.76 48.49 3.45
N PRO A 44 -11.92 48.59 4.10
CA PRO A 44 -11.99 49.15 5.45
C PRO A 44 -11.48 48.12 6.49
N ASP A 45 -10.83 48.68 7.51
CA ASP A 45 -10.40 48.00 8.74
C ASP A 45 -11.56 47.20 9.36
N THR A 46 -11.41 45.87 9.41
CA THR A 46 -12.26 45.05 10.25
C THR A 46 -11.64 44.93 11.63
N ASN A 47 -12.31 45.51 12.57
CA ASN A 47 -12.12 45.44 14.01
C ASN A 47 -11.78 44.00 14.45
N SER A 48 -10.74 43.92 15.26
CA SER A 48 -10.39 42.86 16.16
C SER A 48 -11.62 42.37 16.95
N LEU A 49 -12.15 41.20 16.60
CA LEU A 49 -12.99 40.42 17.48
C LEU A 49 -12.08 39.64 18.43
N GLU A 50 -11.87 40.19 19.61
CA GLU A 50 -11.40 39.42 20.77
C GLU A 50 -12.39 38.31 21.06
N ILE A 51 -12.01 37.08 20.70
CA ILE A 51 -12.68 35.88 21.22
C ILE A 51 -12.23 35.72 22.66
N GLN A 52 -13.04 36.24 23.57
CA GLN A 52 -12.94 35.89 24.98
C GLN A 52 -13.19 34.38 25.11
N SER A 53 -12.14 33.63 25.35
CA SER A 53 -12.19 32.22 25.76
C SER A 53 -12.76 32.18 27.19
N ASN A 54 -14.05 32.01 27.32
CA ASN A 54 -14.65 31.55 28.57
C ASN A 54 -14.37 30.04 28.78
N ALA A 55 -13.13 29.73 29.14
CA ALA A 55 -12.83 28.50 29.83
C ALA A 55 -13.39 28.60 31.26
N PRO A 56 -14.16 27.65 31.76
CA PRO A 56 -14.60 27.68 33.15
C PRO A 56 -13.35 27.57 34.03
N THR A 57 -13.07 28.63 34.79
CA THR A 57 -12.08 28.67 35.84
C THR A 57 -12.45 27.60 36.87
N THR A 58 -11.85 26.44 36.79
CA THR A 58 -11.97 25.39 37.81
C THR A 58 -11.31 25.94 39.07
N ASN A 59 -12.13 26.32 40.06
CA ASN A 59 -11.67 26.85 41.34
C ASN A 59 -10.67 25.87 41.95
N ALA A 60 -9.54 26.38 42.46
CA ALA A 60 -8.51 25.61 43.17
C ALA A 60 -9.11 24.74 44.29
N ALA A 61 -10.17 25.24 44.96
CA ALA A 61 -10.94 24.49 45.95
C ALA A 61 -11.68 23.24 45.38
N THR A 62 -12.05 23.25 44.09
CA THR A 62 -12.68 22.10 43.44
C THR A 62 -11.60 21.07 43.07
N LEU A 63 -10.42 21.49 42.65
CA LEU A 63 -9.28 20.62 42.37
C LEU A 63 -8.78 19.91 43.63
N GLU A 64 -8.72 20.63 44.79
CA GLU A 64 -8.32 20.05 46.08
C GLU A 64 -9.36 19.03 46.58
N ARG A 65 -10.64 19.30 46.38
CA ARG A 65 -11.71 18.32 46.71
C ARG A 65 -11.65 17.08 45.81
N VAL A 66 -11.34 17.24 44.55
CA VAL A 66 -11.17 16.10 43.60
C VAL A 66 -9.94 15.28 43.96
N LYS A 67 -8.83 15.91 44.37
CA LYS A 67 -7.67 15.21 44.89
C LYS A 67 -7.96 14.44 46.18
N GLN A 68 -8.60 15.06 47.17
CA GLN A 68 -8.99 14.41 48.41
C GLN A 68 -9.99 13.25 48.18
N ALA A 69 -10.91 13.37 47.24
CA ALA A 69 -11.81 12.30 46.85
C ALA A 69 -11.08 11.16 46.09
N ALA A 70 -10.04 11.50 45.29
CA ALA A 70 -9.21 10.51 44.62
C ALA A 70 -8.35 9.71 45.62
N GLU A 71 -7.78 10.36 46.63
CA GLU A 71 -6.97 9.71 47.68
C GLU A 71 -7.85 8.78 48.57
N ALA A 72 -9.13 9.09 48.80
CA ALA A 72 -10.08 8.26 49.54
C ALA A 72 -10.57 7.03 48.73
N LEU A 73 -10.28 6.92 47.45
CA LEU A 73 -10.72 5.86 46.54
C LEU A 73 -9.60 4.87 46.14
N GLU A 74 -8.43 4.94 46.77
CA GLU A 74 -7.31 4.07 46.50
C GLU A 74 -7.31 2.81 47.36
N VAL A 75 -7.01 1.66 46.74
CA VAL A 75 -6.75 0.38 47.39
C VAL A 75 -5.24 0.25 47.58
N LYS A 76 -4.78 0.20 48.82
CA LYS A 76 -3.35 0.13 49.17
C LYS A 76 -2.86 -1.31 49.07
N PRO A 77 -1.57 -1.54 48.78
CA PRO A 77 -0.98 -2.87 48.75
C PRO A 77 -1.08 -3.62 50.11
N THR A 78 -1.24 -2.90 51.24
CA THR A 78 -1.42 -3.45 52.57
C THR A 78 -2.86 -3.87 52.88
N ASP A 79 -3.83 -3.48 52.02
CA ASP A 79 -5.24 -3.78 52.25
C ASP A 79 -5.51 -5.25 51.97
N TRP A 80 -6.37 -5.83 52.78
CA TRP A 80 -6.87 -7.19 52.61
C TRP A 80 -7.33 -7.51 51.21
N ALA A 81 -8.09 -6.61 50.57
CA ALA A 81 -8.62 -6.80 49.22
C ALA A 81 -7.49 -6.94 48.18
N TYR A 82 -6.45 -6.09 48.27
CA TYR A 82 -5.29 -6.14 47.38
C TYR A 82 -4.52 -7.45 47.52
N GLN A 83 -4.23 -7.86 48.75
CA GLN A 83 -3.51 -9.09 49.04
C GLN A 83 -4.24 -10.34 48.58
N THR A 84 -5.58 -10.36 48.74
CA THR A 84 -6.43 -11.47 48.31
C THR A 84 -6.44 -11.56 46.78
N LEU A 85 -6.66 -10.45 46.09
CA LEU A 85 -6.65 -10.44 44.62
C LEU A 85 -5.27 -10.80 44.04
N LEU A 86 -4.19 -10.36 44.71
CA LEU A 86 -2.82 -10.72 44.33
C LEU A 86 -2.57 -12.23 44.47
N ALA A 87 -3.02 -12.84 45.55
CA ALA A 87 -2.93 -14.28 45.77
C ALA A 87 -3.69 -15.08 44.69
N LEU A 88 -4.93 -14.65 44.39
CA LEU A 88 -5.75 -15.26 43.34
C LEU A 88 -5.11 -15.07 41.95
N SER A 89 -4.62 -13.86 41.64
CA SER A 89 -3.97 -13.54 40.38
C SER A 89 -2.74 -14.41 40.15
N ASN A 90 -1.89 -14.58 41.15
CA ASN A 90 -0.71 -15.43 41.07
C ASN A 90 -1.04 -16.92 40.94
N LYS A 91 -2.13 -17.37 41.59
CA LYS A 91 -2.52 -18.78 41.61
C LYS A 91 -3.22 -19.22 40.30
N TYR A 92 -4.01 -18.35 39.69
CA TYR A 92 -4.83 -18.65 38.53
C TYR A 92 -4.39 -17.92 37.25
N GLU A 93 -3.27 -17.19 37.33
CA GLU A 93 -2.71 -16.39 36.23
C GLU A 93 -3.76 -15.43 35.64
N CYS A 94 -4.59 -14.83 36.48
CA CYS A 94 -5.69 -13.95 36.11
C CYS A 94 -5.46 -12.51 36.58
N GLY A 95 -5.82 -11.53 35.75
CA GLY A 95 -5.70 -10.11 36.04
C GLY A 95 -4.25 -9.58 35.98
N ASN A 96 -4.10 -8.29 35.71
CA ASN A 96 -2.80 -7.59 35.69
C ASN A 96 -2.72 -6.66 36.90
N LEU A 97 -2.22 -7.17 38.01
CA LEU A 97 -1.90 -6.31 39.15
C LEU A 97 -0.49 -5.74 38.98
N PRO A 98 -0.27 -4.44 39.19
CA PRO A 98 1.06 -3.87 39.13
C PRO A 98 1.95 -4.50 40.20
N THR A 99 3.14 -4.94 39.81
CA THR A 99 4.18 -5.52 40.69
C THR A 99 4.87 -4.49 41.60
N SER A 100 4.40 -3.24 41.59
CA SER A 100 4.94 -2.15 42.40
C SER A 100 4.06 -1.89 43.63
N ASP A 101 4.65 -1.47 44.75
CA ASP A 101 3.96 -1.05 45.97
C ASP A 101 3.09 0.21 45.81
N ARG A 102 2.54 0.43 44.64
CA ARG A 102 1.68 1.56 44.31
C ARG A 102 0.22 1.25 44.69
N ALA A 103 -0.42 2.18 45.39
CA ALA A 103 -1.87 2.15 45.57
C ALA A 103 -2.61 2.22 44.24
N MET A 104 -3.70 1.48 44.09
CA MET A 104 -4.57 1.46 42.92
C MET A 104 -5.87 2.23 43.20
N SER A 105 -6.43 2.88 42.19
CA SER A 105 -7.79 3.38 42.33
C SER A 105 -8.79 2.21 42.49
N ARG A 106 -9.93 2.46 43.15
CA ARG A 106 -10.96 1.42 43.28
C ARG A 106 -11.43 0.91 41.93
N GLU A 107 -11.44 1.77 40.91
CA GLU A 107 -11.86 1.41 39.55
C GLU A 107 -10.81 0.52 38.84
N GLU A 108 -9.50 0.83 38.97
CA GLU A 108 -8.42 -0.03 38.49
C GLU A 108 -8.45 -1.40 39.17
N PHE A 109 -8.69 -1.42 40.46
CA PHE A 109 -8.80 -2.65 41.24
C PHE A 109 -10.01 -3.48 40.80
N ALA A 110 -11.20 -2.87 40.63
CA ALA A 110 -12.40 -3.53 40.17
C ALA A 110 -12.26 -4.12 38.78
N THR A 111 -11.54 -3.43 37.88
CA THR A 111 -11.21 -3.93 36.53
C THR A 111 -10.34 -5.20 36.60
N SER A 112 -9.30 -5.21 37.44
CA SER A 112 -8.45 -6.39 37.65
C SER A 112 -9.21 -7.53 38.29
N LEU A 113 -10.10 -7.24 39.24
CA LEU A 113 -10.98 -8.21 39.88
C LEU A 113 -11.96 -8.85 38.87
N ASN A 114 -12.56 -8.04 37.98
CA ASN A 114 -13.46 -8.55 36.95
C ASN A 114 -12.77 -9.50 36.00
N THR A 115 -11.56 -9.15 35.55
CA THR A 115 -10.75 -10.00 34.67
C THR A 115 -10.42 -11.35 35.34
N CYS A 116 -10.12 -11.33 36.64
CA CYS A 116 -9.84 -12.55 37.39
C CYS A 116 -11.12 -13.41 37.58
N LEU A 117 -12.25 -12.77 37.77
CA LEU A 117 -13.56 -13.41 37.89
C LEU A 117 -13.97 -14.17 36.62
N GLU A 118 -13.84 -13.53 35.47
CA GLU A 118 -14.09 -14.13 34.15
C GLU A 118 -13.18 -15.36 33.89
N SER A 119 -11.88 -15.24 34.18
CA SER A 119 -10.94 -16.35 34.04
C SER A 119 -11.26 -17.53 34.95
N MET A 120 -11.64 -17.28 36.18
CA MET A 120 -12.05 -18.34 37.13
C MET A 120 -13.39 -18.99 36.76
N GLU A 121 -14.36 -18.22 36.26
CA GLU A 121 -15.61 -18.77 35.72
C GLU A 121 -15.38 -19.73 34.55
N GLU A 122 -14.47 -19.38 33.65
CA GLU A 122 -14.08 -20.24 32.52
C GLU A 122 -13.46 -21.56 33.01
N LEU A 123 -12.55 -21.50 33.98
CA LEU A 123 -11.94 -22.69 34.61
C LEU A 123 -13.00 -23.61 35.26
N VAL A 124 -13.95 -23.03 35.99
CA VAL A 124 -15.06 -23.78 36.60
C VAL A 124 -15.97 -24.41 35.54
N ALA A 125 -16.24 -23.68 34.44
CA ALA A 125 -17.04 -24.21 33.33
C ALA A 125 -16.33 -25.39 32.63
N LEU A 126 -15.00 -25.30 32.44
CA LEU A 126 -14.18 -26.39 31.87
C LEU A 126 -14.18 -27.64 32.77
N ASP A 127 -14.06 -27.47 34.10
CA ASP A 127 -14.13 -28.58 35.05
C ASP A 127 -15.51 -29.27 35.05
N ARG A 128 -16.61 -28.49 35.01
CA ARG A 128 -17.96 -29.03 34.84
C ARG A 128 -18.15 -29.82 33.55
N ARG A 129 -17.53 -29.38 32.44
CA ARG A 129 -17.54 -30.09 31.13
C ARG A 129 -16.74 -31.39 31.21
N LYS A 130 -15.56 -31.41 31.86
CA LYS A 130 -14.74 -32.60 32.08
C LYS A 130 -15.50 -33.64 32.92
N ARG A 131 -16.13 -33.25 34.04
CA ARG A 131 -16.93 -34.13 34.91
C ARG A 131 -18.12 -34.73 34.16
N ARG A 132 -18.85 -33.96 33.35
CA ARG A 132 -19.96 -34.48 32.51
C ARG A 132 -19.47 -35.49 31.47
N ARG A 133 -18.26 -35.32 30.91
CA ARG A 133 -17.66 -36.25 29.95
C ARG A 133 -17.29 -37.57 30.59
N VAL A 134 -16.74 -37.55 31.81
CA VAL A 134 -16.39 -38.76 32.59
C VAL A 134 -17.66 -39.52 32.98
N ILE A 135 -18.72 -38.86 33.42
CA ILE A 135 -20.01 -39.49 33.77
C ILE A 135 -20.65 -40.12 32.52
N ARG A 136 -20.56 -39.48 31.35
CA ARG A 136 -21.10 -40.00 30.09
C ARG A 136 -20.34 -41.21 29.59
N ASN A 137 -19.00 -41.29 29.79
CA ASN A 137 -18.19 -42.45 29.44
C ASN A 137 -18.43 -43.65 30.37
N LYS A 138 -18.76 -43.43 31.68
CA LYS A 138 -19.13 -44.52 32.61
C LYS A 138 -20.52 -45.10 32.35
N ARG A 139 -21.36 -44.46 31.54
CA ARG A 139 -22.72 -44.95 31.18
C ARG A 139 -22.82 -45.62 29.82
N ARG A 140 -21.71 -45.80 29.09
CA ARG A 140 -21.74 -46.61 27.85
C ARG A 140 -21.82 -48.10 28.19
N PRO A 141 -22.81 -48.85 27.67
CA PRO A 141 -22.87 -50.28 27.86
C PRO A 141 -21.65 -50.96 27.26
N VAL A 142 -21.01 -51.83 28.05
CA VAL A 142 -19.90 -52.68 27.57
C VAL A 142 -20.47 -53.67 26.57
N ALA A 143 -20.06 -53.58 25.32
CA ALA A 143 -20.40 -54.58 24.31
C ALA A 143 -19.75 -55.92 24.68
N LYS A 144 -20.55 -57.02 24.64
CA LYS A 144 -20.10 -58.39 24.94
C LYS A 144 -18.93 -58.79 24.06
N PRO A 145 -17.88 -59.42 24.62
CA PRO A 145 -16.70 -59.83 23.84
C PRO A 145 -17.06 -60.96 22.87
N ARG A 146 -16.64 -60.78 21.63
CA ARG A 146 -16.66 -61.82 20.58
C ARG A 146 -15.48 -62.76 20.83
N VAL A 147 -15.75 -64.03 21.02
CA VAL A 147 -14.75 -65.09 21.18
C VAL A 147 -13.92 -65.19 19.92
N VAL A 148 -12.62 -65.01 20.01
CA VAL A 148 -11.63 -65.27 18.97
C VAL A 148 -10.58 -66.20 19.61
N THR A 149 -10.38 -67.35 19.00
CA THR A 149 -9.38 -68.41 19.35
C THR A 149 -7.95 -67.85 19.23
N PRO A 150 -7.03 -68.24 20.16
CA PRO A 150 -5.68 -67.70 20.20
C PRO A 150 -4.73 -68.35 19.18
N PRO A 151 -3.78 -67.65 18.57
CA PRO A 151 -2.60 -68.19 17.94
C PRO A 151 -1.48 -68.45 18.95
N PRO A 152 -0.45 -69.23 18.62
CA PRO A 152 0.45 -69.87 19.57
C PRO A 152 1.48 -68.90 20.20
N VAL A 153 1.88 -69.30 21.41
CA VAL A 153 2.76 -68.62 22.35
C VAL A 153 4.17 -68.40 21.79
N ALA A 154 4.68 -67.17 21.86
CA ALA A 154 6.09 -66.80 21.79
C ALA A 154 6.60 -66.36 23.17
N PRO A 155 7.90 -66.54 23.48
CA PRO A 155 8.40 -66.49 24.86
C PRO A 155 8.39 -65.11 25.49
N GLU A 156 8.19 -65.11 26.79
CA GLU A 156 8.10 -63.98 27.73
C GLU A 156 9.34 -63.09 27.67
N PRO A 157 9.19 -61.77 27.54
CA PRO A 157 10.25 -60.80 27.86
C PRO A 157 10.25 -60.43 29.34
N LEU A 158 11.46 -60.27 29.88
CA LEU A 158 11.79 -59.87 31.25
C LEU A 158 11.06 -58.57 31.68
N PRO A 159 10.75 -58.40 32.99
CA PRO A 159 9.99 -57.25 33.48
C PRO A 159 10.81 -55.94 33.32
N PRO A 160 10.17 -54.85 32.87
CA PRO A 160 10.84 -53.56 32.78
C PRO A 160 11.05 -52.98 34.18
N GLU A 161 12.27 -52.51 34.43
CA GLU A 161 12.63 -51.67 35.59
C GLU A 161 11.65 -50.50 35.72
N THR A 162 11.06 -50.37 36.89
CA THR A 162 10.21 -49.24 37.28
C THR A 162 11.02 -47.99 37.44
N LEU A 163 11.01 -47.12 36.41
CA LEU A 163 11.40 -45.72 36.58
C LEU A 163 10.40 -45.03 37.51
N PRO A 164 10.84 -44.13 38.44
CA PRO A 164 9.94 -43.44 39.32
C PRO A 164 9.01 -42.56 38.51
N VAL A 165 7.69 -42.77 38.68
CA VAL A 165 6.63 -41.94 38.11
C VAL A 165 6.77 -40.54 38.68
N ALA A 166 7.04 -39.56 37.82
CA ALA A 166 6.97 -38.15 38.17
C ALA A 166 5.57 -37.84 38.75
N PRO A 167 5.44 -37.03 39.80
CA PRO A 167 4.16 -36.65 40.35
C PRO A 167 3.32 -35.97 39.24
N PRO A 168 2.01 -36.23 39.17
CA PRO A 168 1.13 -35.59 38.20
C PRO A 168 1.21 -34.05 38.42
N PRO A 169 1.18 -33.25 37.34
CA PRO A 169 1.13 -31.80 37.45
C PRO A 169 -0.09 -31.39 38.31
N PRO A 170 0.01 -30.34 39.14
CA PRO A 170 -1.10 -29.91 39.98
C PRO A 170 -2.33 -29.66 39.11
N GLU A 171 -3.41 -30.38 39.40
CA GLU A 171 -4.70 -30.08 38.78
C GLU A 171 -5.11 -28.68 39.26
N ASN A 172 -5.16 -27.71 38.32
CA ASN A 172 -5.72 -26.37 38.55
C ASN A 172 -7.24 -26.46 38.74
N THR A 173 -7.67 -27.14 39.83
CA THR A 173 -9.04 -27.12 40.28
C THR A 173 -9.23 -25.95 41.23
N VAL A 174 -10.16 -25.06 40.87
CA VAL A 174 -10.53 -23.93 41.75
C VAL A 174 -11.00 -24.46 43.09
N SER A 175 -10.32 -24.08 44.19
CA SER A 175 -10.70 -24.52 45.52
C SER A 175 -11.97 -23.82 46.01
N GLN A 176 -12.72 -24.47 46.91
CA GLN A 176 -13.92 -23.86 47.52
C GLN A 176 -13.58 -22.62 48.35
N GLN A 177 -12.39 -22.59 48.95
CA GLN A 177 -11.91 -21.46 49.73
C GLN A 177 -11.64 -20.25 48.83
N ASP A 178 -10.96 -20.45 47.68
CA ASP A 178 -10.70 -19.36 46.71
C ASP A 178 -12.00 -18.78 46.14
N LEU A 179 -13.02 -19.62 45.93
CA LEU A 179 -14.35 -19.20 45.50
C LEU A 179 -15.06 -18.34 46.59
N GLU A 180 -14.88 -18.66 47.84
CA GLU A 180 -15.46 -17.89 48.95
C GLU A 180 -14.78 -16.55 49.13
N GLU A 181 -13.44 -16.51 49.02
CA GLU A 181 -12.65 -15.28 49.03
C GLU A 181 -13.02 -14.37 47.86
N LEU A 182 -13.18 -14.95 46.64
CA LEU A 182 -13.64 -14.20 45.47
C LEU A 182 -15.04 -13.64 45.61
N LYS A 183 -15.99 -14.39 46.27
CA LYS A 183 -17.33 -13.88 46.58
C LYS A 183 -17.27 -12.71 47.55
N GLN A 184 -16.42 -12.76 48.57
CA GLN A 184 -16.28 -11.67 49.53
C GLN A 184 -15.71 -10.41 48.84
N LEU A 185 -14.71 -10.57 47.93
CA LEU A 185 -14.19 -9.48 47.11
C LEU A 185 -15.28 -8.90 46.19
N THR A 186 -16.03 -9.76 45.50
CA THR A 186 -17.15 -9.35 44.63
C THR A 186 -18.22 -8.57 45.42
N GLN A 187 -18.51 -9.01 46.65
CA GLN A 187 -19.45 -8.29 47.52
C GLN A 187 -18.94 -6.92 47.96
N ALA A 188 -17.64 -6.84 48.32
CA ALA A 188 -16.99 -5.60 48.75
C ALA A 188 -16.89 -4.54 47.64
N PHE A 189 -16.77 -4.99 46.39
CA PHE A 189 -16.64 -4.11 45.20
C PHE A 189 -17.88 -4.14 44.30
N LYS A 190 -19.04 -4.55 44.85
CA LYS A 190 -20.30 -4.70 44.11
C LYS A 190 -20.73 -3.41 43.38
N THR A 191 -20.55 -2.27 44.03
CA THR A 191 -20.96 -0.96 43.48
C THR A 191 -20.10 -0.59 42.29
N GLU A 192 -18.80 -0.82 42.38
CA GLU A 192 -17.83 -0.54 41.28
C GLU A 192 -18.04 -1.49 40.10
N LEU A 193 -18.28 -2.78 40.36
CA LEU A 193 -18.56 -3.77 39.30
C LEU A 193 -19.87 -3.44 38.58
N GLN A 194 -20.93 -3.03 39.31
CA GLN A 194 -22.18 -2.57 38.68
C GLN A 194 -21.99 -1.28 37.89
N GLY A 195 -21.09 -0.38 38.34
CA GLY A 195 -20.72 0.81 37.61
C GLY A 195 -19.98 0.50 36.30
N LEU A 196 -19.08 -0.50 36.32
CA LEU A 196 -18.39 -0.98 35.12
C LEU A 196 -19.36 -1.60 34.10
N ASP A 197 -20.28 -2.44 34.57
CA ASP A 197 -21.33 -3.04 33.72
C ASP A 197 -22.22 -1.97 33.07
N ALA A 198 -22.66 -0.97 33.84
CA ALA A 198 -23.45 0.13 33.32
C ALA A 198 -22.67 0.96 32.26
N ARG A 199 -21.36 1.16 32.48
CA ARG A 199 -20.48 1.85 31.50
C ARG A 199 -20.25 1.02 30.27
N LEU A 200 -20.08 -0.30 30.40
CA LEU A 200 -19.94 -1.22 29.26
C LEU A 200 -21.23 -1.22 28.42
N GLN A 201 -22.39 -1.35 29.04
CA GLN A 201 -23.68 -1.27 28.33
C GLN A 201 -23.91 0.09 27.67
N ALA A 202 -23.49 1.20 28.33
CA ALA A 202 -23.56 2.53 27.73
C ALA A 202 -22.58 2.71 26.56
N LEU A 203 -21.39 2.09 26.60
CA LEU A 203 -20.44 2.07 25.51
C LEU A 203 -20.93 1.22 24.33
N GLU A 204 -21.51 0.06 24.61
CA GLU A 204 -22.14 -0.80 23.60
C GLU A 204 -23.33 -0.11 22.94
N ALA A 205 -24.19 0.56 23.73
CA ALA A 205 -25.30 1.36 23.21
C ALA A 205 -24.79 2.52 22.34
N LYS A 206 -23.76 3.25 22.78
CA LYS A 206 -23.11 4.30 21.98
C LYS A 206 -22.44 3.74 20.72
N THR A 207 -21.83 2.56 20.80
CA THR A 207 -21.21 1.91 19.65
C THR A 207 -22.26 1.47 18.64
N ASN A 208 -23.40 0.95 19.11
CA ASN A 208 -24.54 0.60 18.26
C ASN A 208 -25.22 1.85 17.69
N GLU A 209 -25.40 2.89 18.48
CA GLU A 209 -25.91 4.19 18.02
C GLU A 209 -24.97 4.85 17.00
N LEU A 210 -23.65 4.74 17.19
CA LEU A 210 -22.65 5.15 16.21
C LEU A 210 -22.66 4.27 14.95
N LYS A 211 -22.96 2.98 15.06
CA LYS A 211 -23.18 2.09 13.90
C LYS A 211 -24.47 2.43 13.17
N ASP A 212 -25.54 2.76 13.88
CA ASP A 212 -26.85 3.07 13.29
C ASP A 212 -26.93 4.50 12.77
N LYS A 213 -26.22 5.45 13.40
CA LYS A 213 -26.11 6.86 12.96
C LYS A 213 -24.89 7.14 12.11
N SER A 214 -23.81 6.35 12.18
CA SER A 214 -22.83 6.36 11.13
C SER A 214 -23.56 5.77 9.94
N PHE A 215 -23.83 6.60 8.93
CA PHE A 215 -23.86 6.15 7.57
C PHE A 215 -23.01 4.89 7.52
N SER A 216 -23.56 3.74 7.08
CA SER A 216 -22.80 2.48 6.95
C SER A 216 -21.54 2.64 6.08
N THR A 217 -21.23 3.84 5.73
CA THR A 217 -20.19 4.39 4.91
C THR A 217 -19.30 5.27 5.76
N THR A 218 -18.16 4.76 6.16
CA THR A 218 -17.08 5.61 6.65
C THR A 218 -16.34 6.14 5.43
N SER A 219 -16.66 7.35 4.99
CA SER A 219 -15.84 8.03 4.00
C SER A 219 -14.58 8.54 4.67
N LYS A 220 -13.42 8.06 4.23
CA LYS A 220 -12.11 8.52 4.69
C LYS A 220 -11.45 9.35 3.59
N LEU A 221 -10.94 10.52 3.96
CA LEU A 221 -10.07 11.32 3.11
C LEU A 221 -8.62 10.87 3.30
N LYS A 222 -7.93 10.59 2.20
CA LYS A 222 -6.48 10.34 2.17
C LYS A 222 -5.85 11.30 1.17
N GLY A 223 -4.94 12.12 1.64
CA GLY A 223 -4.21 13.08 0.81
C GLY A 223 -2.81 12.59 0.43
N GLU A 224 -2.39 12.94 -0.77
CA GLU A 224 -1.02 12.77 -1.25
C GLU A 224 -0.61 14.06 -1.96
N VAL A 225 0.48 14.69 -1.52
CA VAL A 225 1.08 15.84 -2.20
C VAL A 225 2.50 15.53 -2.56
N ILE A 226 2.90 15.85 -3.79
CA ILE A 226 4.27 15.76 -4.27
C ILE A 226 4.74 17.16 -4.65
N PHE A 227 5.93 17.55 -4.18
CA PHE A 227 6.74 18.59 -4.77
C PHE A 227 7.98 17.96 -5.37
N ALA A 228 8.35 18.37 -6.57
CA ALA A 228 9.53 17.81 -7.23
C ALA A 228 10.36 18.88 -7.93
N LEU A 229 11.66 18.87 -7.64
CA LEU A 229 12.68 19.60 -8.39
C LEU A 229 13.33 18.62 -9.37
N THR A 230 13.23 18.88 -10.67
CA THR A 230 13.70 17.93 -11.70
C THR A 230 14.47 18.66 -12.78
N GLY A 231 15.60 18.07 -13.18
CA GLY A 231 16.46 18.57 -14.26
C GLY A 231 16.91 17.45 -15.21
N LEU A 232 17.12 17.81 -16.46
CA LEU A 232 17.65 16.94 -17.52
C LEU A 232 19.01 17.45 -17.97
N ALA A 233 19.98 16.54 -18.15
CA ALA A 233 21.29 16.83 -18.69
C ALA A 233 21.65 15.81 -19.78
N GLY A 234 22.52 16.17 -20.71
CA GLY A 234 22.81 15.32 -21.86
C GLY A 234 21.68 15.34 -22.90
N GLY A 235 21.59 14.29 -23.72
CA GLY A 235 20.57 14.17 -24.76
C GLY A 235 20.86 15.02 -26.01
N PRO A 236 19.94 15.00 -26.98
CA PRO A 236 20.11 15.71 -28.25
C PRO A 236 20.20 17.24 -28.04
N ALA A 237 20.76 17.97 -28.97
CA ALA A 237 20.91 19.42 -28.88
C ALA A 237 19.58 20.18 -28.75
N THR A 238 18.47 19.56 -29.20
CA THR A 238 17.11 20.05 -29.11
C THR A 238 16.47 19.81 -27.75
N ALA A 239 17.08 19.03 -26.83
CA ALA A 239 16.54 18.76 -25.52
C ALA A 239 16.52 20.03 -24.66
N THR A 240 15.39 20.25 -23.99
CA THR A 240 15.21 21.38 -23.06
C THR A 240 15.80 21.00 -21.70
N ARG A 241 16.74 21.80 -21.20
CA ARG A 241 17.58 21.47 -20.03
C ARG A 241 17.26 22.29 -18.78
N ASN A 242 16.17 23.04 -18.79
CA ASN A 242 15.79 23.83 -17.61
C ASN A 242 15.40 22.92 -16.45
N THR A 243 15.89 23.26 -15.26
CA THR A 243 15.40 22.66 -14.03
C THR A 243 14.02 23.22 -13.71
N ILE A 244 13.06 22.34 -13.47
CA ILE A 244 11.67 22.71 -13.18
C ILE A 244 11.29 22.33 -11.76
N PHE A 245 10.40 23.13 -11.16
CA PHE A 245 9.74 22.83 -9.91
C PHE A 245 8.26 22.53 -10.17
N THR A 246 7.79 21.37 -9.73
CA THR A 246 6.47 20.85 -10.08
C THR A 246 5.76 20.31 -8.86
N ASP A 247 4.43 20.22 -8.97
CA ASP A 247 3.58 19.67 -7.93
C ASP A 247 2.54 18.67 -8.47
N ARG A 248 2.04 17.84 -7.55
CA ARG A 248 0.85 17.01 -7.75
C ARG A 248 0.11 16.88 -6.43
N VAL A 249 -1.19 17.14 -6.43
CA VAL A 249 -2.09 16.92 -5.29
C VAL A 249 -3.10 15.86 -5.67
N ARG A 250 -3.34 14.91 -4.76
CA ARG A 250 -4.37 13.88 -4.85
C ARG A 250 -5.19 13.85 -3.57
N LEU A 251 -6.49 13.99 -3.70
CA LEU A 251 -7.45 13.81 -2.62
C LEU A 251 -8.28 12.57 -2.93
N ASN A 252 -8.15 11.55 -2.09
CA ASN A 252 -8.80 10.26 -2.28
C ASN A 252 -9.90 10.10 -1.23
N PHE A 253 -11.15 10.08 -1.67
CA PHE A 253 -12.30 9.71 -0.84
C PHE A 253 -12.50 8.22 -0.96
N VAL A 254 -12.38 7.53 0.16
CA VAL A 254 -12.53 6.09 0.27
C VAL A 254 -13.79 5.82 1.09
N THR A 255 -14.85 5.40 0.43
CA THR A 255 -16.18 5.19 1.01
C THR A 255 -16.55 3.72 0.95
N SER A 256 -17.05 3.15 2.06
CA SER A 256 -17.55 1.78 2.12
C SER A 256 -19.04 1.77 2.49
N PHE A 257 -19.86 1.02 1.78
CA PHE A 257 -21.30 0.86 2.04
C PHE A 257 -21.60 -0.36 2.90
N THR A 258 -20.75 -1.38 2.86
CA THR A 258 -20.96 -2.67 3.54
C THR A 258 -19.85 -2.99 4.54
N GLY A 259 -18.83 -2.14 4.68
CA GLY A 259 -17.61 -2.41 5.44
C GLY A 259 -16.62 -3.34 4.75
N LYS A 260 -17.00 -3.97 3.62
CA LYS A 260 -16.16 -4.89 2.83
C LYS A 260 -15.90 -4.41 1.41
N ASP A 261 -16.66 -3.45 0.95
CA ASP A 261 -16.57 -2.80 -0.36
C ASP A 261 -15.83 -1.46 -0.27
N GLU A 262 -15.52 -0.88 -1.43
CA GLU A 262 -14.83 0.40 -1.50
C GLU A 262 -15.23 1.16 -2.77
N LEU A 263 -15.89 2.30 -2.60
CA LEU A 263 -16.00 3.32 -3.64
C LEU A 263 -14.82 4.29 -3.49
N TYR A 264 -13.94 4.29 -4.47
CA TYR A 264 -12.74 5.10 -4.50
C TYR A 264 -12.94 6.26 -5.48
N THR A 265 -12.95 7.47 -4.95
CA THR A 265 -13.08 8.71 -5.74
C THR A 265 -11.82 9.55 -5.54
N ARG A 266 -11.09 9.84 -6.63
CA ARG A 266 -9.88 10.67 -6.60
C ARG A 266 -10.09 11.97 -7.33
N LEU A 267 -9.88 13.08 -6.63
CA LEU A 267 -9.64 14.37 -7.23
C LEU A 267 -8.13 14.57 -7.36
N GLN A 268 -7.68 15.07 -8.51
CA GLN A 268 -6.28 15.30 -8.78
C GLN A 268 -6.05 16.63 -9.46
N SER A 269 -4.99 17.32 -9.01
CA SER A 269 -4.42 18.52 -9.60
C SER A 269 -2.92 18.31 -9.80
N ARG A 270 -2.34 18.75 -10.90
CA ARG A 270 -0.91 18.59 -11.19
C ARG A 270 -0.41 19.58 -12.24
N ASN A 271 0.84 20.03 -12.10
CA ASN A 271 1.56 20.80 -13.11
C ASN A 271 2.89 20.16 -13.53
N SER A 272 3.08 18.86 -13.27
CA SER A 272 4.31 18.15 -13.56
C SER A 272 4.41 17.82 -15.04
N THR A 273 5.03 18.71 -15.82
CA THR A 273 5.26 18.53 -17.26
C THR A 273 6.02 17.23 -17.53
N SER A 274 5.57 16.49 -18.54
CA SER A 274 6.23 15.25 -18.95
C SER A 274 7.56 15.55 -19.65
N PHE A 275 8.64 14.92 -19.21
CA PHE A 275 9.92 14.91 -19.94
C PHE A 275 9.89 13.91 -21.11
N ALA A 276 8.76 13.85 -21.86
CA ALA A 276 8.66 13.02 -23.06
C ALA A 276 9.15 13.77 -24.30
N GLY A 277 9.05 13.12 -25.44
CA GLY A 277 9.52 13.49 -26.77
C GLY A 277 9.78 14.98 -27.10
N ALA A 278 8.86 15.88 -26.74
CA ALA A 278 9.04 17.32 -27.02
C ALA A 278 10.19 17.99 -26.23
N PHE A 279 10.55 17.45 -25.06
CA PHE A 279 11.54 18.05 -24.16
C PHE A 279 12.84 17.25 -24.09
N SER A 280 12.77 15.91 -24.09
CA SER A 280 13.94 15.03 -24.05
C SER A 280 14.25 14.39 -25.40
N GLY A 281 13.28 14.32 -26.31
CA GLY A 281 13.40 13.57 -27.55
C GLY A 281 12.95 12.12 -27.43
N THR A 282 12.60 11.63 -26.22
CA THR A 282 12.20 10.24 -25.99
C THR A 282 11.11 10.09 -24.95
N ASN A 283 10.32 9.01 -25.02
CA ASN A 283 9.38 8.63 -23.97
C ASN A 283 10.04 7.86 -22.81
N MET A 284 11.35 7.58 -22.89
CA MET A 284 12.05 6.72 -21.92
C MET A 284 12.44 7.47 -20.65
N THR A 285 12.42 8.81 -20.66
CA THR A 285 12.74 9.69 -19.52
C THR A 285 11.52 10.09 -18.69
N ARG A 286 10.34 9.55 -19.01
CA ARG A 286 9.09 9.88 -18.33
C ARG A 286 9.11 9.56 -16.84
N LEU A 287 8.66 10.53 -16.03
CA LEU A 287 8.55 10.37 -14.58
C LEU A 287 7.29 9.58 -14.17
N GLY A 288 7.37 8.87 -13.06
CA GLY A 288 6.26 8.08 -12.52
C GLY A 288 5.08 8.91 -12.00
N PHE A 289 5.29 10.21 -11.75
CA PHE A 289 4.31 11.13 -11.16
C PHE A 289 3.92 12.29 -12.08
N GLU A 290 4.39 12.32 -13.31
CA GLU A 290 4.16 13.40 -14.27
C GLU A 290 2.71 13.54 -14.73
N GLY A 291 2.41 14.66 -15.36
CA GLY A 291 1.17 15.02 -16.02
C GLY A 291 0.82 16.47 -15.74
N GLY A 292 0.36 17.18 -16.78
CA GLY A 292 -0.06 18.57 -16.72
C GLY A 292 -1.58 18.70 -16.71
N SER A 293 -2.10 19.54 -15.84
CA SER A 293 -3.47 20.04 -15.85
C SER A 293 -3.53 21.51 -15.46
N ASP A 294 -2.37 22.18 -15.50
CA ASP A 294 -2.19 23.57 -15.07
C ASP A 294 -2.83 23.84 -13.70
N ASN A 295 -2.68 22.85 -12.81
CA ASN A 295 -3.29 22.81 -11.48
C ASN A 295 -4.83 22.84 -11.48
N SER A 296 -5.49 22.60 -12.60
CA SER A 296 -6.93 22.36 -12.64
C SER A 296 -7.26 21.05 -11.97
N THR A 297 -8.23 21.08 -11.05
CA THR A 297 -8.69 19.89 -10.34
C THR A 297 -9.73 19.15 -11.17
N SER A 298 -9.53 17.84 -11.35
CA SER A 298 -10.46 16.98 -12.08
C SER A 298 -10.77 15.70 -11.33
N LEU A 299 -11.89 15.05 -11.67
CA LEU A 299 -12.20 13.69 -11.26
C LEU A 299 -11.24 12.76 -12.02
N HIS A 300 -10.18 12.33 -11.35
CA HIS A 300 -9.14 11.51 -11.97
C HIS A 300 -9.45 10.04 -11.93
N ARG A 301 -10.10 9.56 -10.84
CA ARG A 301 -10.50 8.15 -10.69
C ARG A 301 -11.86 8.02 -10.04
N LEU A 302 -12.67 7.16 -10.59
CA LEU A 302 -13.93 6.69 -10.02
C LEU A 302 -13.99 5.18 -10.18
N GLN A 303 -13.85 4.47 -9.07
CA GLN A 303 -13.76 3.00 -9.05
C GLN A 303 -14.56 2.44 -7.90
N TYR A 304 -15.29 1.35 -8.14
CA TYR A 304 -15.94 0.56 -7.11
C TYR A 304 -15.32 -0.83 -7.05
N ARG A 305 -14.96 -1.26 -5.85
CA ARG A 305 -14.40 -2.59 -5.56
C ARG A 305 -15.27 -3.27 -4.52
N PHE A 306 -15.63 -4.53 -4.77
CA PHE A 306 -16.40 -5.32 -3.81
C PHE A 306 -15.99 -6.80 -3.85
N PRO A 307 -16.10 -7.53 -2.73
CA PRO A 307 -15.96 -8.97 -2.70
C PRO A 307 -17.22 -9.61 -3.29
N PHE A 308 -17.08 -10.35 -4.39
CA PHE A 308 -18.15 -11.17 -4.94
C PHE A 308 -18.28 -12.49 -4.16
N SER A 309 -17.14 -13.04 -3.71
CA SER A 309 -17.02 -14.14 -2.74
C SER A 309 -15.81 -13.88 -1.84
N PRO A 310 -15.54 -14.71 -0.80
CA PRO A 310 -14.32 -14.60 -0.02
C PRO A 310 -13.05 -14.65 -0.86
N GLU A 311 -13.04 -15.40 -1.95
CA GLU A 311 -11.91 -15.63 -2.85
C GLU A 311 -11.91 -14.69 -4.06
N THR A 312 -13.05 -14.03 -4.37
CA THR A 312 -13.21 -13.26 -5.61
C THR A 312 -13.50 -11.80 -5.31
N LYS A 313 -12.70 -10.92 -5.88
CA LYS A 313 -12.91 -9.46 -5.86
C LYS A 313 -13.22 -8.96 -7.26
N VAL A 314 -14.14 -8.02 -7.35
CA VAL A 314 -14.51 -7.35 -8.61
C VAL A 314 -14.20 -5.87 -8.48
N PHE A 315 -13.59 -5.32 -9.53
CA PHE A 315 -13.28 -3.89 -9.67
C PHE A 315 -14.01 -3.37 -10.91
N ILE A 316 -14.76 -2.31 -10.75
CA ILE A 316 -15.42 -1.59 -11.84
C ILE A 316 -14.93 -0.15 -11.77
N ALA A 317 -14.29 0.33 -12.83
CA ALA A 317 -13.84 1.71 -12.90
C ALA A 317 -14.49 2.41 -14.09
N ALA A 318 -15.04 3.58 -13.85
CA ALA A 318 -15.58 4.44 -14.89
C ALA A 318 -14.49 5.29 -15.56
N THR A 319 -13.45 5.67 -14.81
CA THR A 319 -12.29 6.43 -15.28
C THR A 319 -11.10 6.24 -14.35
N GLY A 320 -9.89 6.53 -14.82
CA GLY A 320 -8.65 6.52 -14.06
C GLY A 320 -8.13 5.14 -13.69
N ALA A 321 -8.65 4.07 -14.32
CA ALA A 321 -8.19 2.71 -14.04
C ALA A 321 -6.84 2.45 -14.70
N GLU A 322 -5.91 1.98 -13.91
CA GLU A 322 -4.68 1.32 -14.39
C GLU A 322 -4.63 -0.08 -13.75
N PHE A 323 -4.22 -1.10 -14.52
CA PHE A 323 -4.14 -2.46 -13.99
C PHE A 323 -3.18 -2.55 -12.80
N ASN A 324 -2.09 -1.78 -12.78
CA ASN A 324 -1.15 -1.72 -11.65
C ASN A 324 -1.77 -1.26 -10.32
N ASP A 325 -2.94 -0.63 -10.35
CA ASP A 325 -3.66 -0.22 -9.14
C ASP A 325 -4.67 -1.29 -8.66
N GLN A 326 -4.98 -2.26 -9.52
CA GLN A 326 -5.98 -3.29 -9.27
C GLN A 326 -5.38 -4.67 -9.02
N VAL A 327 -4.14 -4.91 -9.51
CA VAL A 327 -3.46 -6.21 -9.42
C VAL A 327 -2.04 -6.07 -8.85
N TYR A 328 -1.49 -7.17 -8.37
CA TYR A 328 -0.11 -7.21 -7.86
C TYR A 328 0.89 -7.14 -9.02
N THR A 329 1.82 -6.19 -8.98
CA THR A 329 2.75 -5.89 -10.08
C THR A 329 4.10 -6.60 -9.98
N PHE A 330 4.33 -7.41 -8.98
CA PHE A 330 5.59 -8.12 -8.68
C PHE A 330 6.80 -7.19 -8.49
N ASN A 331 6.56 -5.91 -8.15
CA ASN A 331 7.60 -4.91 -7.88
C ASN A 331 7.22 -3.99 -6.71
N PRO A 332 7.03 -4.54 -5.50
CA PRO A 332 6.36 -3.87 -4.39
C PRO A 332 6.98 -2.54 -3.97
N GLU A 333 8.33 -2.45 -3.90
CA GLU A 333 9.02 -1.25 -3.41
C GLU A 333 9.20 -0.17 -4.48
N HIS A 334 9.03 -0.51 -5.76
CA HIS A 334 9.22 0.39 -6.90
C HIS A 334 7.90 0.92 -7.48
N GLN A 335 6.79 0.19 -7.32
CA GLN A 335 5.54 0.45 -8.05
C GLN A 335 4.87 1.80 -7.72
N ALA A 336 5.03 2.31 -6.50
CA ALA A 336 4.33 3.51 -6.04
C ALA A 336 4.87 4.78 -6.71
N ALA A 337 4.00 5.56 -7.39
CA ALA A 337 4.41 6.78 -8.09
C ALA A 337 5.00 7.85 -7.16
N ALA A 338 4.56 7.89 -5.90
CA ALA A 338 4.99 8.88 -4.93
C ALA A 338 6.18 8.43 -4.08
N LEU A 339 6.40 7.13 -3.93
CA LEU A 339 7.35 6.58 -2.94
C LEU A 339 8.33 5.56 -3.53
N GLY A 340 8.08 5.05 -4.74
CA GLY A 340 8.93 4.08 -5.43
C GLY A 340 9.85 4.72 -6.47
N SER A 341 10.13 3.98 -7.54
CA SER A 341 10.93 4.44 -8.68
C SER A 341 10.50 5.82 -9.18
N ILE A 342 11.49 6.61 -9.58
CA ILE A 342 11.24 7.97 -10.07
C ILE A 342 10.71 7.96 -11.49
N THR A 343 11.11 6.97 -12.30
CA THR A 343 10.71 6.87 -13.70
C THR A 343 9.45 6.04 -13.89
N ARG A 344 8.78 6.26 -15.01
CA ARG A 344 7.59 5.50 -15.39
C ARG A 344 7.94 4.03 -15.68
N PHE A 345 9.08 3.76 -16.31
CA PHE A 345 9.55 2.42 -16.65
C PHE A 345 9.98 1.62 -15.41
N GLY A 346 10.74 2.23 -14.49
CA GLY A 346 11.28 1.53 -13.32
C GLY A 346 10.23 1.04 -12.32
N ARG A 347 8.98 1.49 -12.42
CA ARG A 347 7.92 1.14 -11.49
C ARG A 347 7.42 -0.29 -11.65
N PHE A 348 7.20 -0.74 -12.85
CA PHE A 348 6.65 -2.06 -13.20
C PHE A 348 6.63 -2.28 -14.72
N ASN A 349 6.35 -3.52 -15.15
CA ASN A 349 6.23 -3.85 -16.56
C ASN A 349 5.23 -2.92 -17.28
N PRO A 350 5.61 -2.32 -18.42
CA PRO A 350 4.76 -1.43 -19.22
C PRO A 350 3.39 -2.00 -19.59
N LEU A 351 3.20 -3.32 -19.63
CA LEU A 351 1.92 -3.96 -19.97
C LEU A 351 0.78 -3.58 -19.03
N TYR A 352 1.06 -3.29 -17.75
CA TYR A 352 0.04 -2.81 -16.82
C TYR A 352 -0.58 -1.46 -17.21
N ARG A 353 0.10 -0.69 -18.08
CA ARG A 353 -0.38 0.62 -18.54
C ARG A 353 -1.25 0.56 -19.80
N LEU A 354 -1.49 -0.63 -20.33
CA LEU A 354 -2.35 -0.79 -21.52
C LEU A 354 -3.79 -0.34 -21.27
N SER A 355 -4.24 -0.35 -20.00
CA SER A 355 -5.55 0.21 -19.59
C SER A 355 -5.65 1.73 -19.69
N GLY A 356 -4.54 2.46 -19.76
CA GLY A 356 -4.45 3.88 -20.13
C GLY A 356 -5.29 4.85 -19.30
N GLU A 357 -5.44 4.65 -17.98
CA GLU A 357 -6.27 5.49 -17.09
C GLU A 357 -7.76 5.58 -17.53
N GLY A 358 -8.26 4.58 -18.26
CA GLY A 358 -9.61 4.54 -18.80
C GLY A 358 -10.64 3.86 -17.90
N ALA A 359 -11.70 3.33 -18.53
CA ALA A 359 -12.69 2.48 -17.86
C ALA A 359 -12.22 1.03 -17.83
N SER A 360 -12.60 0.28 -16.79
CA SER A 360 -12.27 -1.16 -16.71
C SER A 360 -13.24 -1.96 -15.87
N LEU A 361 -13.28 -3.26 -16.18
CA LEU A 361 -13.84 -4.32 -15.33
C LEU A 361 -12.73 -5.33 -15.08
N THR A 362 -12.41 -5.61 -13.81
CA THR A 362 -11.38 -6.58 -13.42
C THR A 362 -11.92 -7.52 -12.37
N VAL A 363 -11.66 -8.80 -12.53
CA VAL A 363 -12.00 -9.87 -11.59
C VAL A 363 -10.70 -10.50 -11.10
N ASP A 364 -10.48 -10.47 -9.80
CA ASP A 364 -9.34 -11.10 -9.11
C ASP A 364 -9.86 -12.29 -8.30
N HIS A 365 -9.46 -13.50 -8.69
CA HIS A 365 -9.86 -14.75 -8.07
C HIS A 365 -8.65 -15.49 -7.50
N LYS A 366 -8.74 -15.88 -6.25
CA LYS A 366 -7.75 -16.73 -5.55
C LYS A 366 -8.27 -18.15 -5.48
N PHE A 367 -7.59 -19.10 -6.13
CA PHE A 367 -7.92 -20.52 -6.00
C PHE A 367 -7.51 -21.05 -4.63
N ASP A 368 -6.36 -20.59 -4.14
CA ASP A 368 -5.82 -20.87 -2.81
C ASP A 368 -4.82 -19.76 -2.39
N ASN A 369 -4.01 -20.00 -1.36
CA ASN A 369 -3.00 -19.04 -0.88
C ASN A 369 -1.81 -18.88 -1.84
N ASN A 370 -1.62 -19.80 -2.78
CA ASN A 370 -0.45 -19.88 -3.66
C ASN A 370 -0.78 -19.59 -5.12
N LEU A 371 -2.04 -19.68 -5.51
CA LEU A 371 -2.47 -19.54 -6.90
C LEU A 371 -3.63 -18.55 -7.01
N GLY A 372 -3.47 -17.54 -7.87
CA GLY A 372 -4.50 -16.55 -8.19
C GLY A 372 -4.55 -16.25 -9.68
N LEU A 373 -5.73 -15.90 -10.17
CA LEU A 373 -5.98 -15.48 -11.55
C LEU A 373 -6.71 -14.15 -11.56
N VAL A 374 -6.18 -13.22 -12.33
CA VAL A 374 -6.84 -11.96 -12.62
C VAL A 374 -7.26 -11.94 -14.08
N LEU A 375 -8.50 -11.53 -14.34
CA LEU A 375 -9.03 -11.24 -15.67
C LEU A 375 -9.49 -9.80 -15.70
N GLY A 376 -9.11 -9.06 -16.73
CA GLY A 376 -9.46 -7.65 -16.89
C GLY A 376 -9.86 -7.31 -18.32
N TYR A 377 -10.81 -6.39 -18.45
CA TYR A 377 -11.14 -5.71 -19.70
C TYR A 377 -11.08 -4.22 -19.44
N ALA A 378 -10.38 -3.47 -20.30
CA ALA A 378 -10.28 -2.02 -20.17
C ALA A 378 -10.40 -1.32 -21.54
N VAL A 379 -10.91 -0.10 -21.48
CA VAL A 379 -10.97 0.85 -22.60
C VAL A 379 -10.07 2.01 -22.23
N PRO A 380 -8.86 2.12 -22.81
CA PRO A 380 -7.89 3.14 -22.44
C PRO A 380 -8.35 4.53 -22.85
N GLN A 381 -8.02 5.54 -22.06
CA GLN A 381 -8.17 6.94 -22.43
C GLN A 381 -7.01 7.36 -23.33
N ILE A 382 -7.28 7.67 -24.59
CA ILE A 382 -6.25 8.02 -25.57
C ILE A 382 -6.28 9.53 -25.85
N GLY A 383 -5.11 10.18 -25.76
CA GLY A 383 -4.96 11.59 -26.09
C GLY A 383 -5.76 12.54 -25.19
N GLY A 384 -6.08 12.12 -23.95
CA GLY A 384 -6.88 12.91 -23.01
C GLY A 384 -8.38 12.90 -23.29
N THR A 385 -8.83 12.25 -24.36
CA THR A 385 -10.25 12.04 -24.65
C THR A 385 -10.69 10.69 -24.08
N ASP A 386 -11.79 10.72 -23.35
CA ASP A 386 -12.45 9.52 -22.87
C ASP A 386 -13.22 8.88 -24.02
N THR A 387 -12.70 7.79 -24.57
CA THR A 387 -13.32 7.13 -25.71
C THR A 387 -14.49 6.23 -25.32
N VAL A 388 -14.60 5.85 -24.04
CA VAL A 388 -15.64 4.93 -23.56
C VAL A 388 -17.04 5.55 -23.60
N ASN A 389 -17.15 6.84 -23.37
CA ASN A 389 -18.40 7.60 -23.33
C ASN A 389 -18.77 8.24 -24.69
N ASN A 390 -17.98 8.01 -25.74
CA ASN A 390 -18.22 8.59 -27.06
C ASN A 390 -18.97 7.59 -27.95
N PRO A 391 -20.18 7.90 -28.45
CA PRO A 391 -20.96 7.02 -29.33
C PRO A 391 -20.47 7.03 -30.78
N ALA A 392 -19.44 7.82 -31.11
CA ALA A 392 -18.92 7.90 -32.47
C ALA A 392 -18.28 6.58 -32.96
N PRO A 393 -18.15 6.35 -34.28
CA PRO A 393 -17.42 5.20 -34.80
C PRO A 393 -15.99 5.11 -34.25
N ASN A 394 -15.51 3.89 -34.04
CA ASN A 394 -14.19 3.59 -33.42
C ASN A 394 -14.03 4.11 -31.99
N SER A 395 -15.10 4.29 -31.25
CA SER A 395 -15.17 4.70 -29.87
C SER A 395 -16.12 3.79 -29.08
N GLY A 396 -16.33 4.10 -27.79
CA GLY A 396 -17.20 3.31 -26.91
C GLY A 396 -16.53 2.03 -26.40
N LEU A 397 -17.31 1.17 -25.76
CA LEU A 397 -16.80 0.01 -25.03
C LEU A 397 -16.11 -1.04 -25.92
N PHE A 398 -16.58 -1.26 -27.14
CA PHE A 398 -16.17 -2.41 -27.95
C PHE A 398 -15.57 -2.05 -29.32
N SER A 399 -15.84 -0.83 -29.81
CA SER A 399 -15.43 -0.40 -31.15
C SER A 399 -14.16 0.48 -31.14
N GLY A 400 -13.82 1.06 -29.98
CA GLY A 400 -12.60 1.83 -29.77
C GLY A 400 -11.43 0.98 -29.33
N SER A 401 -10.34 1.63 -28.96
CA SER A 401 -9.19 0.96 -28.36
C SER A 401 -9.63 0.20 -27.10
N ASN A 402 -9.15 -1.04 -26.97
CA ASN A 402 -9.50 -1.89 -25.84
C ASN A 402 -8.38 -2.88 -25.53
N VAL A 403 -8.40 -3.44 -24.33
CA VAL A 403 -7.46 -4.46 -23.91
C VAL A 403 -8.17 -5.51 -23.04
N PHE A 404 -7.97 -6.77 -23.40
CA PHE A 404 -8.17 -7.92 -22.52
C PHE A 404 -6.86 -8.23 -21.82
N PHE A 405 -6.91 -8.45 -20.52
CA PHE A 405 -5.74 -8.71 -19.66
C PHE A 405 -5.99 -9.94 -18.80
N SER A 406 -5.00 -10.82 -18.71
CA SER A 406 -5.02 -11.93 -17.76
C SER A 406 -3.67 -12.04 -17.08
N GLN A 407 -3.68 -12.33 -15.77
CA GLN A 407 -2.49 -12.55 -14.96
C GLN A 407 -2.67 -13.75 -14.07
N LEU A 408 -1.80 -14.73 -14.22
CA LEU A 408 -1.66 -15.85 -13.31
C LEU A 408 -0.57 -15.51 -12.28
N ALA A 409 -0.91 -15.55 -11.01
CA ALA A 409 0.02 -15.32 -9.90
C ALA A 409 0.28 -16.65 -9.17
N LEU A 410 1.56 -16.98 -9.00
CA LEU A 410 2.04 -18.16 -8.29
C LEU A 410 2.91 -17.72 -7.12
N LYS A 411 2.64 -18.24 -5.93
CA LYS A 411 3.39 -17.97 -4.70
C LYS A 411 3.89 -19.30 -4.12
N PRO A 412 4.99 -19.87 -4.65
CA PRO A 412 5.52 -21.15 -4.18
C PRO A 412 5.98 -21.14 -2.72
N SER A 413 6.37 -19.97 -2.22
CA SER A 413 6.72 -19.72 -0.81
C SER A 413 6.40 -18.27 -0.42
N ASP A 414 6.55 -17.95 0.86
CA ASP A 414 6.34 -16.58 1.33
C ASP A 414 7.34 -15.58 0.73
N ASP A 415 8.51 -16.06 0.33
CA ASP A 415 9.58 -15.22 -0.21
C ASP A 415 9.60 -15.16 -1.73
N VAL A 416 8.84 -15.99 -2.44
CA VAL A 416 8.92 -16.13 -3.90
C VAL A 416 7.55 -15.95 -4.53
N ASN A 417 7.44 -15.01 -5.45
CA ASN A 417 6.25 -14.76 -6.24
C ASN A 417 6.60 -14.74 -7.72
N PHE A 418 5.84 -15.45 -8.55
CA PHE A 418 5.92 -15.44 -10.00
C PHE A 418 4.61 -14.96 -10.61
N GLY A 419 4.71 -14.30 -11.76
CA GLY A 419 3.56 -13.88 -12.54
C GLY A 419 3.72 -14.20 -14.01
N LEU A 420 2.64 -14.66 -14.63
CA LEU A 420 2.51 -14.78 -16.07
C LEU A 420 1.41 -13.85 -16.54
N ILE A 421 1.68 -12.99 -17.52
CA ILE A 421 0.69 -12.12 -18.14
C ILE A 421 0.50 -12.55 -19.59
N TYR A 422 -0.77 -12.63 -19.98
CA TYR A 422 -1.21 -12.56 -21.37
C TYR A 422 -2.19 -11.39 -21.50
N ALA A 423 -1.98 -10.53 -22.51
CA ALA A 423 -2.95 -9.51 -22.86
C ALA A 423 -3.14 -9.46 -24.37
N ARG A 424 -4.34 -9.09 -24.77
CA ARG A 424 -4.70 -8.79 -26.16
C ARG A 424 -5.21 -7.37 -26.22
N SER A 425 -4.59 -6.53 -27.04
CA SER A 425 -4.99 -5.13 -27.21
C SER A 425 -5.36 -4.82 -28.67
N TYR A 426 -6.23 -3.83 -28.80
CA TYR A 426 -6.56 -3.18 -30.06
C TYR A 426 -6.36 -1.67 -29.89
N HIS A 427 -5.70 -1.04 -30.84
CA HIS A 427 -5.35 0.37 -30.84
C HIS A 427 -5.93 1.03 -32.09
N SER A 428 -7.03 1.74 -31.94
CA SER A 428 -7.76 2.39 -33.04
C SER A 428 -6.96 3.50 -33.74
N THR A 429 -5.98 4.08 -33.04
CA THR A 429 -5.06 5.11 -33.57
C THR A 429 -3.64 4.58 -33.81
N GLY A 430 -3.38 3.30 -33.48
CA GLY A 430 -2.08 2.69 -33.55
C GLY A 430 -1.09 3.17 -32.49
N ALA A 431 -1.51 4.04 -31.56
CA ALA A 431 -0.65 4.61 -30.53
C ALA A 431 -0.71 3.81 -29.23
N GLY A 432 0.37 3.85 -28.47
CA GLY A 432 0.42 3.32 -27.12
C GLY A 432 0.54 1.79 -27.03
N VAL A 433 0.99 1.10 -28.08
CA VAL A 433 1.17 -0.36 -28.12
C VAL A 433 2.06 -0.87 -26.99
N SER A 434 3.01 -0.05 -26.52
CA SER A 434 3.91 -0.36 -25.38
C SER A 434 3.57 0.42 -24.11
N GLY A 435 2.31 0.82 -23.92
CA GLY A 435 1.88 1.57 -22.73
C GLY A 435 2.53 2.93 -22.57
N ASN A 436 2.90 3.59 -23.66
CA ASN A 436 3.62 4.88 -23.72
C ASN A 436 4.95 4.86 -22.97
N ASN A 437 5.69 3.74 -23.03
CA ASN A 437 7.08 3.58 -22.63
C ASN A 437 7.91 3.12 -23.85
N GLY A 438 9.24 3.22 -23.75
CA GLY A 438 10.13 2.79 -24.83
C GLY A 438 10.20 3.76 -26.01
N SER A 439 10.70 3.30 -27.15
CA SER A 439 10.88 4.11 -28.35
C SER A 439 9.56 4.57 -28.97
N VAL A 440 9.62 5.60 -29.79
CA VAL A 440 8.48 6.02 -30.64
C VAL A 440 8.02 4.87 -31.53
N PHE A 441 8.95 4.05 -32.05
CA PHE A 441 8.62 2.90 -32.87
C PHE A 441 7.92 1.81 -32.05
N ALA A 442 8.33 1.53 -30.83
CA ALA A 442 7.68 0.57 -29.95
C ALA A 442 6.23 0.98 -29.59
N ASN A 443 5.96 2.29 -29.54
CA ASN A 443 4.61 2.78 -29.27
C ASN A 443 3.74 2.90 -30.51
N ASN A 444 4.34 3.07 -31.69
CA ASN A 444 3.64 3.21 -32.98
C ASN A 444 4.37 2.41 -34.07
N PRO A 445 4.33 1.08 -34.04
CA PRO A 445 5.18 0.26 -34.92
C PRO A 445 4.86 0.44 -36.40
N PHE A 446 3.65 0.83 -36.75
CA PHE A 446 3.21 1.00 -38.14
C PHE A 446 3.00 2.47 -38.55
N GLY A 447 3.28 3.42 -37.64
CA GLY A 447 3.09 4.85 -37.86
C GLY A 447 1.80 5.41 -37.26
N ALA A 448 1.77 6.75 -37.13
CA ALA A 448 0.63 7.45 -36.56
C ALA A 448 -0.64 7.24 -37.40
N GLY A 449 -1.78 7.03 -36.75
CA GLY A 449 -3.07 6.81 -37.41
C GLY A 449 -3.28 5.40 -37.98
N THR A 450 -2.27 4.54 -37.97
CA THR A 450 -2.38 3.15 -38.45
C THR A 450 -2.87 2.25 -37.32
N ARG A 451 -4.05 1.69 -37.48
CA ARG A 451 -4.64 0.77 -36.49
C ARG A 451 -3.78 -0.46 -36.27
N ALA A 452 -3.69 -0.91 -35.02
CA ALA A 452 -2.90 -2.06 -34.66
C ALA A 452 -3.61 -2.94 -33.63
N SER A 453 -3.36 -4.24 -33.70
CA SER A 453 -3.66 -5.17 -32.62
C SER A 453 -2.39 -5.81 -32.13
N ALA A 454 -2.36 -6.24 -30.85
CA ALA A 454 -1.15 -6.85 -30.32
C ALA A 454 -1.49 -7.94 -29.29
N ASN A 455 -0.67 -9.01 -29.32
CA ASN A 455 -0.59 -9.99 -28.25
C ASN A 455 0.61 -9.67 -27.37
N HIS A 456 0.41 -9.69 -26.06
CA HIS A 456 1.44 -9.37 -25.09
C HIS A 456 1.63 -10.55 -24.15
N TYR A 457 2.89 -10.89 -23.91
CA TYR A 457 3.30 -11.96 -23.02
C TYR A 457 4.32 -11.41 -22.03
N SER A 458 4.23 -11.80 -20.77
CA SER A 458 5.25 -11.42 -19.80
C SER A 458 5.42 -12.45 -18.71
N LEU A 459 6.67 -12.63 -18.29
CA LEU A 459 7.07 -13.32 -17.06
C LEU A 459 7.54 -12.27 -16.06
N LEU A 460 7.07 -12.39 -14.82
CA LEU A 460 7.43 -11.52 -13.71
C LEU A 460 7.88 -12.37 -12.52
N ALA A 461 8.78 -11.81 -11.72
CA ALA A 461 9.21 -12.43 -10.48
C ALA A 461 9.47 -11.38 -9.41
N SER A 462 9.25 -11.74 -8.15
CA SER A 462 9.67 -10.99 -6.97
C SER A 462 10.13 -11.97 -5.91
N VAL A 463 11.37 -11.78 -5.42
CA VAL A 463 12.02 -12.67 -4.45
C VAL A 463 12.56 -11.85 -3.28
N ASN A 464 12.15 -12.19 -2.07
CA ASN A 464 12.75 -11.69 -0.85
C ASN A 464 14.07 -12.44 -0.61
N LEU A 465 15.21 -11.83 -0.94
CA LEU A 465 16.54 -12.40 -0.67
C LEU A 465 16.86 -12.37 0.84
N SER A 466 16.26 -11.42 1.55
CA SER A 466 16.21 -11.33 3.00
C SER A 466 14.99 -10.51 3.41
N LYS A 467 14.76 -10.34 4.73
CA LYS A 467 13.67 -9.49 5.23
C LYS A 467 13.70 -8.05 4.70
N ASP A 468 14.88 -7.55 4.35
CA ASP A 468 15.10 -6.15 3.94
C ASP A 468 15.55 -6.01 2.49
N LEU A 469 15.88 -7.11 1.79
CA LEU A 469 16.39 -7.09 0.42
C LEU A 469 15.45 -7.84 -0.52
N ILE A 470 14.89 -7.12 -1.48
CA ILE A 470 13.94 -7.65 -2.47
C ILE A 470 14.53 -7.49 -3.86
N LEU A 471 14.61 -8.60 -4.59
CA LEU A 471 14.94 -8.64 -6.01
C LEU A 471 13.66 -8.89 -6.79
N SER A 472 13.36 -8.03 -7.76
CA SER A 472 12.22 -8.21 -8.66
C SER A 472 12.63 -8.01 -10.10
N GLY A 473 11.79 -8.44 -11.04
CA GLY A 473 12.07 -8.24 -12.45
C GLY A 473 10.96 -8.74 -13.36
N TRP A 474 11.10 -8.40 -14.63
CA TRP A 474 10.18 -8.85 -15.67
C TRP A 474 10.87 -8.98 -17.02
N GLY A 475 10.30 -9.82 -17.87
CA GLY A 475 10.56 -9.88 -19.31
C GLY A 475 9.23 -9.86 -20.06
N GLY A 476 9.12 -9.04 -21.10
CA GLY A 476 7.90 -8.89 -21.88
C GLY A 476 8.17 -8.94 -23.38
N LEU A 477 7.27 -9.63 -24.11
CA LEU A 477 7.21 -9.68 -25.57
C LEU A 477 5.84 -9.17 -26.02
N THR A 478 5.83 -8.24 -26.97
CA THR A 478 4.63 -7.78 -27.67
C THR A 478 4.76 -8.09 -29.14
N GLN A 479 3.79 -8.81 -29.68
CA GLN A 479 3.65 -9.11 -31.10
C GLN A 479 2.50 -8.26 -31.68
N ALA A 480 2.86 -7.20 -32.38
CA ALA A 480 1.93 -6.27 -32.99
C ALA A 480 1.65 -6.62 -34.44
N ASN A 481 0.41 -6.44 -34.86
CA ASN A 481 -0.05 -6.62 -36.23
C ASN A 481 -0.81 -5.38 -36.69
N GLN A 482 -0.54 -4.96 -37.93
CA GLN A 482 -1.26 -3.87 -38.58
C GLN A 482 -2.68 -4.34 -38.97
N GLU A 483 -3.66 -3.62 -38.53
CA GLU A 483 -5.06 -3.89 -38.92
C GLU A 483 -5.33 -3.41 -40.35
N GLY A 484 -5.84 -4.32 -41.17
CA GLY A 484 -6.13 -4.05 -42.60
C GLY A 484 -4.88 -4.00 -43.48
N GLY A 485 -3.74 -4.52 -43.02
CA GLY A 485 -2.46 -4.62 -43.72
C GLY A 485 -1.69 -5.87 -43.35
N ALA A 486 -0.52 -6.06 -43.96
CA ALA A 486 0.38 -7.20 -43.72
C ALA A 486 1.55 -6.85 -42.75
N GLY A 487 1.50 -5.70 -42.09
CA GLY A 487 2.57 -5.26 -41.17
C GLY A 487 2.57 -6.06 -39.89
N SER A 488 3.77 -6.49 -39.44
CA SER A 488 3.99 -7.12 -38.13
C SER A 488 5.25 -6.57 -37.47
N ALA A 489 5.27 -6.56 -36.14
CA ALA A 489 6.43 -6.11 -35.37
C ALA A 489 6.52 -6.87 -34.03
N ASP A 490 7.75 -7.24 -33.63
CA ASP A 490 8.06 -7.80 -32.32
C ASP A 490 8.76 -6.76 -31.45
N ILE A 491 8.26 -6.56 -30.24
CA ILE A 491 8.74 -5.56 -29.29
C ILE A 491 9.07 -6.26 -27.97
N TRP A 492 10.31 -6.10 -27.51
CA TRP A 492 10.79 -6.67 -26.25
C TRP A 492 11.05 -5.60 -25.20
N ASN A 493 10.85 -5.95 -23.95
CA ASN A 493 11.30 -5.16 -22.81
C ASN A 493 11.65 -6.07 -21.63
N TYR A 494 12.60 -5.65 -20.80
CA TYR A 494 12.94 -6.36 -19.58
C TYR A 494 13.61 -5.46 -18.56
N ALA A 495 13.46 -5.77 -17.26
CA ALA A 495 14.19 -5.10 -16.21
C ALA A 495 14.38 -6.00 -14.99
N LEU A 496 15.44 -5.67 -14.23
CA LEU A 496 15.68 -6.14 -12.88
C LEU A 496 15.64 -4.93 -11.94
N THR A 497 15.07 -5.12 -10.78
CA THR A 497 14.99 -4.11 -9.73
C THR A 497 15.46 -4.70 -8.40
N LEU A 498 16.19 -3.91 -7.63
CA LEU A 498 16.66 -4.26 -6.31
C LEU A 498 16.21 -3.19 -5.32
N ALA A 499 15.58 -3.59 -4.23
CA ALA A 499 15.20 -2.70 -3.14
C ALA A 499 15.80 -3.18 -1.83
N ALA A 500 16.53 -2.29 -1.13
CA ALA A 500 16.99 -2.48 0.23
C ALA A 500 16.13 -1.62 1.15
N LYS A 501 15.23 -2.27 1.90
CA LYS A 501 14.38 -1.62 2.91
C LYS A 501 15.20 -1.31 4.14
N ASP A 502 14.74 -0.33 4.91
CA ASP A 502 15.36 0.11 6.16
C ASP A 502 16.87 0.44 6.02
N PHE A 503 17.29 0.79 4.79
CA PHE A 503 18.68 1.12 4.49
C PHE A 503 19.10 2.41 5.20
N GLY A 504 20.00 2.26 6.16
CA GLY A 504 20.51 3.36 7.01
C GLY A 504 19.61 3.74 8.18
N ALA A 505 18.29 3.66 8.05
CA ALA A 505 17.33 3.87 9.14
C ALA A 505 15.97 3.23 8.80
N PRO A 506 15.15 2.88 9.83
CA PRO A 506 13.82 2.31 9.61
C PRO A 506 12.91 3.19 8.74
N GLY A 507 12.26 2.58 7.75
CA GLY A 507 11.36 3.24 6.81
C GLY A 507 12.03 3.85 5.57
N ASN A 508 13.36 3.88 5.51
CA ASN A 508 14.10 4.28 4.31
C ASN A 508 14.12 3.14 3.28
N THR A 509 14.33 3.45 2.01
CA THR A 509 14.51 2.44 0.97
C THR A 509 15.53 2.93 -0.05
N LEU A 510 16.54 2.12 -0.33
CA LEU A 510 17.43 2.33 -1.46
C LEU A 510 17.00 1.40 -2.60
N GLY A 511 16.72 1.96 -3.76
CA GLY A 511 16.24 1.22 -4.91
C GLY A 511 17.13 1.41 -6.14
N PHE A 512 17.27 0.33 -6.92
CA PHE A 512 17.99 0.31 -8.21
C PHE A 512 17.13 -0.36 -9.27
N VAL A 513 17.22 0.13 -10.50
CA VAL A 513 16.63 -0.46 -11.70
C VAL A 513 17.68 -0.55 -12.78
N VAL A 514 17.76 -1.69 -13.44
CA VAL A 514 18.50 -1.88 -14.69
C VAL A 514 17.57 -2.57 -15.68
N GLY A 515 17.48 -2.03 -16.92
CA GLY A 515 16.58 -2.63 -17.89
C GLY A 515 16.69 -2.03 -19.28
N VAL A 516 15.96 -2.64 -20.19
CA VAL A 516 15.78 -2.20 -21.56
C VAL A 516 14.32 -1.84 -21.76
N PRO A 517 14.00 -0.54 -21.93
CA PRO A 517 12.64 -0.11 -22.27
C PRO A 517 12.15 -0.76 -23.56
N PRO A 518 10.83 -0.78 -23.84
CA PRO A 518 10.28 -1.39 -25.04
C PRO A 518 11.02 -1.01 -26.32
N LYS A 519 11.51 -2.04 -27.04
CA LYS A 519 12.36 -1.99 -28.23
C LYS A 519 11.76 -2.81 -29.35
N VAL A 520 11.66 -2.24 -30.56
CA VAL A 520 11.27 -2.99 -31.76
C VAL A 520 12.48 -3.78 -32.28
N THR A 521 12.44 -5.09 -32.10
CA THR A 521 13.50 -5.99 -32.55
C THR A 521 13.27 -6.53 -33.96
N SER A 522 12.00 -6.62 -34.39
CA SER A 522 11.57 -7.01 -35.73
C SER A 522 10.43 -6.12 -36.18
N ASN A 523 10.42 -5.73 -37.46
CA ASN A 523 9.31 -5.02 -38.09
C ASN A 523 9.38 -5.27 -39.61
N THR A 524 8.23 -5.56 -40.21
CA THR A 524 8.11 -5.69 -41.68
C THR A 524 8.54 -4.43 -42.43
N ASN A 525 8.33 -3.25 -41.80
CA ASN A 525 8.94 -2.00 -42.26
C ASN A 525 10.30 -1.81 -41.57
N ALA A 526 11.38 -2.13 -42.27
CA ALA A 526 12.74 -2.06 -41.74
C ALA A 526 13.14 -0.66 -41.20
N THR A 527 12.53 0.42 -41.72
CA THR A 527 12.84 1.80 -41.27
C THR A 527 12.21 2.13 -39.91
N ARG A 528 11.37 1.27 -39.40
CA ARG A 528 10.71 1.39 -38.08
C ARG A 528 11.19 0.31 -37.08
N ARG A 529 12.41 -0.15 -37.28
CA ARG A 529 13.09 -1.05 -36.36
C ARG A 529 14.10 -0.26 -35.53
N ASP A 530 14.21 -0.59 -34.26
CA ASP A 530 15.23 -0.02 -33.37
C ASP A 530 16.55 -0.75 -33.54
N ASN A 531 17.56 -0.04 -34.04
CA ASN A 531 18.85 -0.66 -34.46
C ASN A 531 19.75 -1.00 -33.27
N ASP A 532 19.82 -0.09 -32.28
CA ASP A 532 20.68 -0.22 -31.11
C ASP A 532 19.87 -0.54 -29.86
N THR A 533 20.49 -0.51 -28.67
CA THR A 533 19.81 -0.82 -27.41
C THR A 533 20.04 0.30 -26.40
N SER A 534 18.95 0.87 -25.91
CA SER A 534 18.96 1.76 -24.75
C SER A 534 19.15 0.95 -23.48
N LEU A 535 19.99 1.42 -22.57
CA LEU A 535 20.07 0.90 -21.21
C LEU A 535 19.53 1.93 -20.24
N HIS A 536 18.54 1.53 -19.45
CA HIS A 536 17.93 2.30 -18.38
C HIS A 536 18.57 1.91 -17.06
N LEU A 537 19.28 2.85 -16.43
CA LEU A 537 19.90 2.70 -15.12
C LEU A 537 19.30 3.75 -14.18
N GLU A 538 18.56 3.31 -13.19
CA GLU A 538 17.93 4.19 -12.21
C GLU A 538 18.37 3.84 -10.80
N ALA A 539 18.61 4.86 -9.98
CA ALA A 539 18.81 4.73 -8.54
C ALA A 539 17.98 5.79 -7.82
N PHE A 540 17.38 5.41 -6.69
CA PHE A 540 16.70 6.36 -5.81
C PHE A 540 16.90 5.99 -4.34
N TYR A 541 16.81 7.00 -3.47
CA TYR A 541 16.84 6.81 -2.02
C TYR A 541 15.64 7.49 -1.39
N LYS A 542 14.67 6.69 -0.94
CA LYS A 542 13.52 7.18 -0.17
C LYS A 542 13.95 7.39 1.29
N TYR A 543 14.08 8.64 1.70
CA TYR A 543 14.38 9.03 3.06
C TYR A 543 13.08 9.38 3.79
N LYS A 544 12.80 8.67 4.89
CA LYS A 544 11.66 8.92 5.75
C LYS A 544 12.02 10.03 6.74
N LEU A 545 11.50 11.23 6.52
CA LEU A 545 11.68 12.36 7.44
C LEU A 545 10.74 12.24 8.65
N SER A 546 9.50 11.81 8.41
CA SER A 546 8.48 11.48 9.42
C SER A 546 7.54 10.41 8.87
N ASP A 547 6.52 10.01 9.65
CA ASP A 547 5.52 9.03 9.18
C ASP A 547 4.73 9.53 7.95
N ASN A 548 4.65 10.83 7.78
CA ASN A 548 3.87 11.49 6.74
C ASN A 548 4.72 12.16 5.64
N ILE A 549 6.04 12.31 5.82
CA ILE A 549 6.91 13.08 4.92
C ILE A 549 8.09 12.24 4.49
N TYR A 550 8.30 12.15 3.17
CA TYR A 550 9.39 11.45 2.55
C TYR A 550 10.11 12.35 1.55
N ILE A 551 11.45 12.29 1.53
CA ILE A 551 12.28 12.98 0.54
C ILE A 551 12.98 11.90 -0.29
N THR A 552 12.83 11.95 -1.60
CA THR A 552 13.36 10.93 -2.50
C THR A 552 14.19 11.57 -3.59
N PRO A 553 15.52 11.76 -3.39
CA PRO A 553 16.44 11.98 -4.49
C PRO A 553 16.51 10.74 -5.38
N GLY A 554 16.61 10.94 -6.68
CA GLY A 554 16.77 9.87 -7.65
C GLY A 554 17.46 10.34 -8.93
N LEU A 555 18.11 9.42 -9.59
CA LEU A 555 18.87 9.64 -10.82
C LEU A 555 18.53 8.54 -11.82
N LEU A 556 18.27 8.94 -13.06
CA LEU A 556 18.23 8.09 -14.25
C LEU A 556 19.42 8.41 -15.13
N MET A 557 20.11 7.38 -15.60
CA MET A 557 21.02 7.40 -16.75
C MET A 557 20.41 6.54 -17.85
N LEU A 558 20.18 7.13 -19.01
CA LEU A 558 19.63 6.48 -20.20
C LEU A 558 20.66 6.55 -21.34
N THR A 559 21.23 5.42 -21.70
CA THR A 559 22.15 5.37 -22.86
C THR A 559 21.36 5.12 -24.14
N ASN A 560 21.85 5.63 -25.24
CA ASN A 560 21.26 5.44 -26.57
C ASN A 560 19.74 5.68 -26.61
N PRO A 561 19.23 6.85 -26.17
CA PRO A 561 17.80 7.13 -26.20
C PRO A 561 17.15 6.77 -27.53
N GLU A 562 15.91 6.32 -27.53
CA GLU A 562 15.20 5.81 -28.72
C GLU A 562 15.90 4.60 -29.39
N HIS A 563 16.68 3.83 -28.63
CA HIS A 563 17.48 2.70 -29.11
C HIS A 563 18.35 3.06 -30.33
N ASN A 564 18.97 4.24 -30.29
CA ASN A 564 19.80 4.78 -31.33
C ASN A 564 21.15 5.25 -30.75
N ALA A 565 22.24 4.61 -31.12
CA ALA A 565 23.58 4.92 -30.63
C ALA A 565 24.08 6.32 -31.04
N ALA A 566 23.46 6.94 -32.03
CA ALA A 566 23.74 8.33 -32.40
C ALA A 566 23.18 9.35 -31.40
N ASN A 567 22.21 8.94 -30.57
CA ASN A 567 21.63 9.81 -29.55
C ASN A 567 22.53 9.82 -28.29
N PRO A 568 22.94 11.00 -27.81
CA PRO A 568 23.76 11.12 -26.61
C PRO A 568 23.02 10.61 -25.37
N THR A 569 23.79 10.08 -24.42
CA THR A 569 23.27 9.67 -23.11
C THR A 569 22.54 10.81 -22.39
N GLU A 570 21.39 10.49 -21.79
CA GLU A 570 20.60 11.40 -21.01
C GLU A 570 20.71 11.08 -19.52
N TYR A 571 20.74 12.12 -18.69
CA TYR A 571 20.73 12.05 -17.25
C TYR A 571 19.56 12.87 -16.73
N LEU A 572 18.63 12.24 -16.02
CA LEU A 572 17.51 12.93 -15.37
C LEU A 572 17.65 12.79 -13.86
N GLY A 573 17.84 13.94 -13.20
CA GLY A 573 17.88 14.02 -11.73
C GLY A 573 16.59 14.60 -11.18
N THR A 574 16.08 14.04 -10.08
CA THR A 574 14.92 14.58 -9.36
C THR A 574 15.08 14.48 -7.87
N VAL A 575 14.57 15.48 -7.16
CA VAL A 575 14.33 15.41 -5.70
C VAL A 575 12.83 15.57 -5.50
N ARG A 576 12.19 14.47 -5.11
CA ARG A 576 10.75 14.40 -4.88
C ARG A 576 10.50 14.42 -3.37
N THR A 577 9.70 15.38 -2.90
CA THR A 577 9.17 15.40 -1.53
C THR A 577 7.71 14.99 -1.56
N THR A 578 7.35 13.97 -0.78
CA THR A 578 6.00 13.41 -0.72
C THR A 578 5.41 13.62 0.67
N PHE A 579 4.20 14.14 0.73
CA PHE A 579 3.39 14.29 1.94
C PHE A 579 2.17 13.37 1.83
N ASN A 580 1.90 12.58 2.87
CA ASN A 580 0.73 11.73 3.00
C ASN A 580 -0.05 12.13 4.25
N PHE A 581 -1.38 12.26 4.16
CA PHE A 581 -2.24 12.62 5.29
C PHE A 581 -3.65 12.06 5.16
#